data_8d72f45820ef2d8395882fca389af027
#
_entry.id   8d72f45820ef2d8395882fca389af027
#
_cell.length_a   1.000
_cell.length_b   1.000
_cell.length_c   1.000
_cell.angle_alpha   90.00
_cell.angle_beta   90.00
_cell.angle_gamma   90.00
#
_symmetry.space_group_name_H-M   'P 1'
#
loop_
_entity.id
_entity.type
_entity.pdbx_description
1 polymer ?
#
loop_
_entity_poly.entity_id
_entity_poly.type
_entity_poly.pdbx_seq_one_letter_code
_entity_poly.pdbx_strand_id
1 'polypeptide(L)'
;MMMAARAMHGEGKLFSLTLLLVLELASLASAAHESGPVGPYNVSFDMNTTEDYIVVVEAPTQGVTSDGINFTRYNLTVDGSDHFIFLILTRYDVPMLANTTANAYIVWDALINAGADEPAIYQPLIDGKPGVLGNFRFERQNLGGGQYEEGDLIVAASYSPDGKEYEDGIYRGNTDCRVISTFPWEVIRDMLNTLHIEVPDQ
;
A
#
# COMPACT_ATOMS: atom_id res chain seq x y z
N MET A 1 20.69 -66.00 -37.20
CA MET A 1 20.63 -66.18 -35.77
C MET A 1 20.55 -64.78 -35.20
N MET A 2 19.40 -64.19 -35.12
CA MET A 2 18.40 -64.03 -34.11
C MET A 2 18.89 -63.36 -32.80
N MET A 3 18.16 -62.32 -32.44
CA MET A 3 17.94 -61.70 -31.13
C MET A 3 18.83 -60.49 -30.81
N ALA A 4 18.33 -59.39 -30.23
CA ALA A 4 16.98 -58.96 -29.79
C ALA A 4 16.98 -57.44 -29.67
N ALA A 5 15.94 -56.84 -30.17
CA ALA A 5 15.55 -55.48 -29.80
C ALA A 5 14.77 -55.57 -28.50
N ARG A 6 15.12 -54.78 -27.48
CA ARG A 6 14.17 -54.50 -26.42
C ARG A 6 14.45 -53.18 -25.68
N ALA A 7 13.54 -52.27 -25.83
CA ALA A 7 12.93 -51.42 -24.82
C ALA A 7 13.81 -50.36 -24.14
N MET A 8 13.69 -49.15 -24.65
CA MET A 8 13.76 -47.92 -23.86
C MET A 8 12.52 -47.07 -24.19
N HIS A 9 11.38 -47.46 -23.61
CA HIS A 9 10.18 -46.66 -23.60
C HIS A 9 9.62 -46.65 -22.16
N GLY A 10 10.05 -45.72 -21.34
CA GLY A 10 9.55 -45.62 -19.98
C GLY A 10 9.90 -44.37 -19.19
N GLU A 11 10.95 -43.67 -19.58
CA GLU A 11 11.44 -42.56 -18.72
C GLU A 11 10.93 -41.13 -19.11
N GLY A 12 10.38 -40.99 -20.32
CA GLY A 12 9.94 -39.65 -20.80
C GLY A 12 8.62 -39.17 -20.22
N LYS A 13 7.79 -40.04 -19.66
CA LYS A 13 6.47 -39.65 -19.16
C LYS A 13 6.45 -39.19 -17.69
N LEU A 14 7.42 -39.66 -16.88
CA LEU A 14 7.53 -39.22 -15.49
C LEU A 14 8.09 -37.78 -15.38
N PHE A 15 9.03 -37.42 -16.26
CA PHE A 15 9.63 -36.08 -16.27
C PHE A 15 8.66 -34.99 -16.71
N SER A 16 7.75 -35.32 -17.63
CA SER A 16 6.72 -34.36 -18.09
C SER A 16 5.65 -34.07 -17.03
N LEU A 17 5.29 -35.06 -16.20
CA LEU A 17 4.28 -34.89 -15.15
C LEU A 17 4.84 -34.09 -13.96
N THR A 18 6.11 -34.28 -13.61
CA THR A 18 6.77 -33.55 -12.50
C THR A 18 7.00 -32.08 -12.87
N LEU A 19 7.31 -31.80 -14.14
CA LEU A 19 7.50 -30.43 -14.61
C LEU A 19 6.15 -29.66 -14.67
N LEU A 20 5.06 -30.34 -15.02
CA LEU A 20 3.72 -29.75 -15.03
C LEU A 20 3.22 -29.42 -13.60
N LEU A 21 3.51 -30.29 -12.64
CA LEU A 21 3.13 -30.10 -11.23
C LEU A 21 3.91 -28.95 -10.57
N VAL A 22 5.18 -28.75 -10.94
CA VAL A 22 6.00 -27.65 -10.43
C VAL A 22 5.59 -26.31 -11.06
N LEU A 23 5.09 -26.29 -12.30
CA LEU A 23 4.55 -25.09 -12.95
C LEU A 23 3.18 -24.68 -12.38
N GLU A 24 2.36 -25.63 -11.93
CA GLU A 24 1.08 -25.31 -11.29
C GLU A 24 1.22 -24.80 -9.84
N LEU A 25 2.32 -25.14 -9.16
CA LEU A 25 2.61 -24.63 -7.81
C LEU A 25 3.26 -23.23 -7.81
N ALA A 26 3.72 -22.74 -8.97
CA ALA A 26 4.31 -21.41 -9.11
C ALA A 26 3.30 -20.31 -9.51
N SER A 27 2.00 -20.62 -9.63
CA SER A 27 1.00 -19.70 -10.18
C SER A 27 -0.13 -19.31 -9.21
N LEU A 28 0.05 -19.42 -7.90
CA LEU A 28 -0.98 -19.07 -6.92
C LEU A 28 -0.55 -17.99 -5.93
N ALA A 29 0.15 -16.96 -6.38
CA ALA A 29 0.05 -15.65 -5.77
C ALA A 29 -1.07 -14.91 -6.53
N SER A 30 -2.32 -15.28 -6.31
CA SER A 30 -3.46 -14.47 -6.73
C SER A 30 -3.52 -13.28 -5.79
N ALA A 31 -3.41 -12.08 -6.32
CA ALA A 31 -3.67 -10.88 -5.54
C ALA A 31 -5.05 -11.02 -4.89
N ALA A 32 -5.10 -10.92 -3.57
CA ALA A 32 -6.37 -10.89 -2.86
C ALA A 32 -7.02 -9.52 -3.07
N HIS A 33 -8.27 -9.50 -3.51
CA HIS A 33 -9.05 -8.27 -3.63
C HIS A 33 -9.76 -7.99 -2.31
N GLU A 34 -9.40 -6.89 -1.67
CA GLU A 34 -10.03 -6.40 -0.46
C GLU A 34 -11.03 -5.29 -0.79
N SER A 35 -12.22 -5.36 -0.19
CA SER A 35 -13.25 -4.33 -0.39
C SER A 35 -14.18 -4.29 0.81
N GLY A 36 -14.49 -3.07 1.30
CA GLY A 36 -15.41 -2.91 2.41
C GLY A 36 -15.60 -1.47 2.88
N PRO A 37 -16.59 -1.27 3.77
CA PRO A 37 -16.88 0.06 4.32
C PRO A 37 -15.86 0.48 5.36
N VAL A 38 -15.37 1.72 5.24
CA VAL A 38 -14.51 2.41 6.21
C VAL A 38 -15.20 3.72 6.58
N GLY A 39 -16.03 3.68 7.61
CA GLY A 39 -16.96 4.78 7.91
C GLY A 39 -17.97 4.99 6.77
N PRO A 40 -18.06 6.22 6.20
CA PRO A 40 -18.98 6.51 5.10
C PRO A 40 -18.38 6.17 3.72
N TYR A 41 -17.14 5.72 3.65
CA TYR A 41 -16.43 5.40 2.41
C TYR A 41 -16.54 3.91 2.09
N ASN A 42 -16.47 3.57 0.80
CA ASN A 42 -16.17 2.21 0.37
C ASN A 42 -14.73 2.19 -0.16
N VAL A 43 -13.89 1.36 0.44
CA VAL A 43 -12.46 1.26 0.09
C VAL A 43 -12.20 -0.10 -0.55
N SER A 44 -11.48 -0.11 -1.66
CA SER A 44 -11.04 -1.35 -2.30
C SER A 44 -9.60 -1.24 -2.78
N PHE A 45 -8.87 -2.36 -2.74
CA PHE A 45 -7.49 -2.49 -3.21
C PHE A 45 -7.12 -3.97 -3.37
N ASP A 46 -6.05 -4.24 -4.10
CA ASP A 46 -5.49 -5.58 -4.24
C ASP A 46 -4.23 -5.73 -3.38
N MET A 47 -4.11 -6.88 -2.69
CA MET A 47 -2.93 -7.27 -1.92
C MET A 47 -2.22 -8.43 -2.62
N ASN A 48 -1.04 -8.15 -3.19
CA ASN A 48 -0.20 -9.15 -3.84
C ASN A 48 0.94 -9.55 -2.91
N THR A 49 0.61 -10.31 -1.87
CA THR A 49 1.56 -10.81 -0.86
C THR A 49 1.33 -12.28 -0.58
N THR A 50 2.39 -12.98 -0.17
CA THR A 50 2.32 -14.35 0.36
C THR A 50 2.24 -14.39 1.88
N GLU A 51 2.32 -13.23 2.53
CA GLU A 51 2.19 -13.08 3.97
C GLU A 51 0.71 -13.17 4.37
N ASP A 52 0.43 -13.92 5.43
CA ASP A 52 -0.90 -13.95 6.03
C ASP A 52 -1.17 -12.61 6.71
N TYR A 53 -2.35 -12.05 6.48
CA TYR A 53 -2.77 -10.78 7.06
C TYR A 53 -4.25 -10.77 7.42
N ILE A 54 -4.64 -9.81 8.24
CA ILE A 54 -6.05 -9.49 8.54
C ILE A 54 -6.32 -8.01 8.23
N VAL A 55 -7.54 -7.71 7.83
CA VAL A 55 -8.00 -6.33 7.63
C VAL A 55 -8.90 -5.95 8.80
N VAL A 56 -8.54 -4.85 9.48
CA VAL A 56 -9.26 -4.35 10.65
C VAL A 56 -9.72 -2.91 10.39
N VAL A 57 -11.00 -2.65 10.59
CA VAL A 57 -11.57 -1.28 10.54
C VAL A 57 -11.85 -0.84 11.97
N GLU A 58 -11.28 0.28 12.36
CA GLU A 58 -11.40 0.83 13.71
C GLU A 58 -12.63 1.74 13.85
N ALA A 59 -13.06 1.95 15.08
CA ALA A 59 -14.09 2.95 15.38
C ALA A 59 -13.57 4.37 15.03
N PRO A 60 -14.42 5.24 14.45
CA PRO A 60 -14.00 6.58 14.07
C PRO A 60 -13.61 7.44 15.28
N THR A 61 -12.63 8.30 15.07
CA THR A 61 -12.19 9.28 16.07
C THR A 61 -12.49 10.70 15.58
N GLN A 62 -12.83 11.61 16.49
CA GLN A 62 -13.10 13.00 16.19
C GLN A 62 -12.03 13.89 16.83
N GLY A 63 -11.76 15.02 16.21
CA GLY A 63 -10.81 15.98 16.71
C GLY A 63 -11.01 17.35 16.08
N VAL A 64 -10.15 18.27 16.50
CA VAL A 64 -10.09 19.63 16.00
C VAL A 64 -8.63 19.94 15.66
N THR A 65 -8.38 20.53 14.50
CA THR A 65 -7.03 20.97 14.10
C THR A 65 -6.57 22.16 14.95
N SER A 66 -5.29 22.53 14.88
CA SER A 66 -4.76 23.74 15.51
C SER A 66 -5.48 25.02 15.10
N ASP A 67 -6.05 25.05 13.89
CA ASP A 67 -6.77 26.18 13.32
C ASP A 67 -8.27 26.15 13.61
N GLY A 68 -8.73 25.20 14.46
CA GLY A 68 -10.13 25.11 14.89
C GLY A 68 -11.07 24.38 13.93
N ILE A 69 -10.53 23.65 12.93
CA ILE A 69 -11.32 22.89 11.95
C ILE A 69 -11.62 21.51 12.53
N ASN A 70 -12.91 21.13 12.58
CA ASN A 70 -13.31 19.81 13.03
C ASN A 70 -12.97 18.76 11.96
N PHE A 71 -12.60 17.58 12.42
CA PHE A 71 -12.40 16.43 11.55
C PHE A 71 -12.91 15.13 12.20
N THR A 72 -13.23 14.18 11.34
CA THR A 72 -13.45 12.78 11.72
C THR A 72 -12.46 11.92 10.99
N ARG A 73 -11.79 11.03 11.71
CA ARG A 73 -10.79 10.10 11.17
C ARG A 73 -11.34 8.68 11.20
N TYR A 74 -11.15 7.97 10.09
CA TYR A 74 -11.51 6.57 9.89
C TYR A 74 -10.24 5.81 9.52
N ASN A 75 -9.97 4.72 10.24
CA ASN A 75 -8.75 3.94 10.06
C ASN A 75 -9.10 2.53 9.56
N LEU A 76 -8.34 2.07 8.57
CA LEU A 76 -8.25 0.69 8.16
C LEU A 76 -6.81 0.24 8.34
N THR A 77 -6.61 -0.90 9.00
CA THR A 77 -5.30 -1.52 9.18
C THR A 77 -5.28 -2.85 8.45
N VAL A 78 -4.26 -3.08 7.63
CA VAL A 78 -3.86 -4.41 7.18
C VAL A 78 -2.73 -4.84 8.10
N ASP A 79 -2.97 -5.84 8.93
CA ASP A 79 -2.04 -6.33 9.94
C ASP A 79 -1.52 -7.70 9.49
N GLY A 80 -0.29 -7.73 8.99
CA GLY A 80 0.44 -8.92 8.60
C GLY A 80 1.25 -9.50 9.75
N SER A 81 1.93 -10.62 9.51
CA SER A 81 2.80 -11.26 10.51
C SER A 81 4.04 -10.42 10.83
N ASP A 82 4.60 -9.74 9.84
CA ASP A 82 5.84 -8.95 9.95
C ASP A 82 5.67 -7.49 9.50
N HIS A 83 4.61 -7.20 8.73
CA HIS A 83 4.38 -5.91 8.11
C HIS A 83 2.97 -5.38 8.39
N PHE A 84 2.78 -4.08 8.19
CA PHE A 84 1.46 -3.45 8.32
C PHE A 84 1.22 -2.41 7.23
N ILE A 85 -0.07 -2.11 7.00
CA ILE A 85 -0.53 -0.92 6.28
C ILE A 85 -1.53 -0.19 7.19
N PHE A 86 -1.32 1.10 7.42
CA PHE A 86 -2.32 2.00 7.95
C PHE A 86 -2.88 2.85 6.82
N LEU A 87 -4.17 2.73 6.55
CA LEU A 87 -4.92 3.61 5.67
C LEU A 87 -5.82 4.49 6.54
N ILE A 88 -5.61 5.80 6.48
CA ILE A 88 -6.24 6.79 7.33
C ILE A 88 -7.02 7.76 6.44
N LEU A 89 -8.34 7.77 6.57
CA LEU A 89 -9.22 8.73 5.92
C LEU A 89 -9.60 9.81 6.92
N THR A 90 -9.23 11.06 6.65
CA THR A 90 -9.58 12.20 7.50
C THR A 90 -10.57 13.08 6.77
N ARG A 91 -11.80 13.16 7.26
CA ARG A 91 -12.85 14.05 6.73
C ARG A 91 -12.91 15.32 7.54
N TYR A 92 -12.80 16.46 6.88
CA TYR A 92 -12.90 17.79 7.45
C TYR A 92 -14.28 18.42 7.18
N ASP A 93 -14.74 19.28 8.08
CA ASP A 93 -16.01 20.03 7.92
C ASP A 93 -15.93 21.08 6.81
N VAL A 94 -14.72 21.47 6.41
CA VAL A 94 -14.46 22.46 5.35
C VAL A 94 -13.45 21.91 4.33
N PRO A 95 -13.51 22.37 3.06
CA PRO A 95 -12.53 21.97 2.07
C PRO A 95 -11.11 22.43 2.42
N MET A 96 -10.19 21.48 2.47
CA MET A 96 -8.76 21.72 2.71
C MET A 96 -7.99 21.78 1.39
N LEU A 97 -6.77 22.34 1.42
CA LEU A 97 -5.87 22.27 0.28
C LEU A 97 -5.48 20.81 0.02
N ALA A 98 -5.73 20.37 -1.21
CA ALA A 98 -5.48 18.99 -1.67
C ALA A 98 -4.44 18.96 -2.80
N ASN A 99 -3.53 19.93 -2.85
CA ASN A 99 -2.48 19.99 -3.87
C ASN A 99 -1.27 19.11 -3.48
N THR A 100 -0.41 18.83 -4.46
CA THR A 100 0.79 18.02 -4.25
C THR A 100 1.75 18.62 -3.21
N THR A 101 1.78 19.95 -3.04
CA THR A 101 2.62 20.61 -2.04
C THR A 101 2.14 20.29 -0.62
N ALA A 102 0.83 20.41 -0.35
CA ALA A 102 0.26 20.08 0.95
C ALA A 102 0.47 18.58 1.26
N ASN A 103 0.19 17.70 0.30
CA ASN A 103 0.42 16.27 0.43
C ASN A 103 1.90 15.92 0.64
N ALA A 104 2.83 16.66 0.00
CA ALA A 104 4.27 16.46 0.19
C ALA A 104 4.71 16.75 1.63
N TYR A 105 4.18 17.81 2.25
CA TYR A 105 4.45 18.08 3.67
C TYR A 105 3.94 16.97 4.58
N ILE A 106 2.76 16.43 4.30
CA ILE A 106 2.17 15.33 5.07
C ILE A 106 3.05 14.08 5.00
N VAL A 107 3.47 13.70 3.79
CA VAL A 107 4.33 12.53 3.55
C VAL A 107 5.71 12.74 4.16
N TRP A 108 6.31 13.92 3.95
CA TRP A 108 7.59 14.29 4.53
C TRP A 108 7.57 14.21 6.05
N ASP A 109 6.58 14.84 6.69
CA ASP A 109 6.43 14.83 8.14
C ASP A 109 6.25 13.41 8.70
N ALA A 110 5.46 12.56 8.03
CA ALA A 110 5.27 11.19 8.42
C ALA A 110 6.60 10.39 8.38
N LEU A 111 7.42 10.57 7.34
CA LEU A 111 8.69 9.87 7.19
C LEU A 111 9.76 10.40 8.16
N ILE A 112 9.85 11.72 8.35
CA ILE A 112 10.76 12.32 9.35
C ILE A 112 10.41 11.86 10.76
N ASN A 113 9.12 11.84 11.13
CA ASN A 113 8.66 11.35 12.44
C ASN A 113 8.92 9.84 12.59
N ALA A 114 9.00 9.09 11.51
CA ALA A 114 9.43 7.70 11.51
C ALA A 114 10.97 7.54 11.59
N GLY A 115 11.74 8.63 11.53
CA GLY A 115 13.20 8.63 11.66
C GLY A 115 13.98 8.72 10.36
N ALA A 116 13.33 9.11 9.24
CA ALA A 116 14.02 9.35 7.97
C ALA A 116 14.86 10.64 8.04
N ASP A 117 16.10 10.59 7.56
CA ASP A 117 16.92 11.80 7.42
C ASP A 117 16.64 12.52 6.10
N GLU A 118 16.62 11.80 4.99
CA GLU A 118 16.41 12.32 3.63
C GLU A 118 15.46 11.39 2.84
N PRO A 119 14.12 11.47 3.05
CA PRO A 119 13.19 10.61 2.34
C PRO A 119 13.10 10.99 0.85
N ALA A 120 13.03 9.97 -0.02
CA ALA A 120 12.73 10.17 -1.43
C ALA A 120 11.22 10.47 -1.60
N ILE A 121 10.89 11.52 -2.36
CA ILE A 121 9.51 11.97 -2.59
C ILE A 121 9.18 11.93 -4.08
N TYR A 122 8.03 11.37 -4.41
CA TYR A 122 7.48 11.19 -5.76
C TYR A 122 6.06 11.75 -5.84
N GLN A 123 5.61 12.07 -7.05
CA GLN A 123 4.27 12.62 -7.30
C GLN A 123 3.49 11.74 -8.29
N PRO A 124 3.04 10.54 -7.89
CA PRO A 124 2.22 9.68 -8.73
C PRO A 124 0.77 10.15 -8.79
N LEU A 125 0.00 9.54 -9.69
CA LEU A 125 -1.45 9.50 -9.56
C LEU A 125 -1.80 8.31 -8.63
N ILE A 126 -2.67 8.55 -7.66
CA ILE A 126 -3.26 7.54 -6.77
C ILE A 126 -4.77 7.67 -6.93
N ASP A 127 -5.47 6.58 -7.26
CA ASP A 127 -6.91 6.60 -7.55
C ASP A 127 -7.29 7.65 -8.63
N GLY A 128 -6.40 7.84 -9.62
CA GLY A 128 -6.55 8.84 -10.68
C GLY A 128 -6.42 10.31 -10.21
N LYS A 129 -6.03 10.56 -8.98
CA LYS A 129 -5.86 11.89 -8.39
C LYS A 129 -4.39 12.22 -8.18
N PRO A 130 -4.00 13.52 -8.24
CA PRO A 130 -2.66 13.94 -7.85
C PRO A 130 -2.34 13.51 -6.41
N GLY A 131 -1.31 12.70 -6.25
CA GLY A 131 -0.86 12.21 -4.96
C GLY A 131 0.62 12.48 -4.73
N VAL A 132 1.06 12.16 -3.53
CA VAL A 132 2.47 12.17 -3.14
C VAL A 132 2.79 10.85 -2.47
N LEU A 133 3.94 10.31 -2.80
CA LEU A 133 4.50 9.08 -2.27
C LEU A 133 5.92 9.35 -1.82
N GLY A 134 6.28 8.86 -0.65
CA GLY A 134 7.65 8.89 -0.17
C GLY A 134 8.03 7.56 0.44
N ASN A 135 9.32 7.28 0.45
CA ASN A 135 9.85 6.09 1.11
C ASN A 135 11.18 6.38 1.78
N PHE A 136 11.47 5.56 2.77
CA PHE A 136 12.75 5.55 3.48
C PHE A 136 13.03 4.12 3.94
N ARG A 137 14.30 3.70 3.84
CA ARG A 137 14.75 2.40 4.34
C ARG A 137 15.61 2.60 5.58
N PHE A 138 15.25 1.99 6.70
CA PHE A 138 16.07 2.04 7.90
C PHE A 138 17.35 1.23 7.70
N GLU A 139 18.46 1.82 8.12
CA GLU A 139 19.69 1.07 8.35
C GLU A 139 19.68 0.59 9.81
N ARG A 140 19.49 -0.70 10.04
CA ARG A 140 19.66 -1.28 11.35
C ARG A 140 21.16 -1.34 11.66
N GLN A 141 21.59 -0.59 12.65
CA GLN A 141 22.93 -0.70 13.19
C GLN A 141 23.02 -2.02 13.97
N ASN A 142 23.76 -3.00 13.46
CA ASN A 142 24.04 -4.23 14.17
C ASN A 142 25.01 -3.88 15.33
N LEU A 143 24.58 -4.03 16.59
CA LEU A 143 25.33 -3.68 17.79
C LEU A 143 26.63 -4.48 17.99
N GLY A 144 27.11 -5.24 17.01
CA GLY A 144 28.25 -6.15 17.12
C GLY A 144 29.33 -6.04 16.05
N GLY A 145 29.33 -5.09 15.11
CA GLY A 145 30.38 -5.15 14.10
C GLY A 145 30.41 -4.12 12.98
N GLY A 146 29.62 -3.07 13.04
CA GLY A 146 29.66 -2.02 12.01
C GLY A 146 29.08 -2.46 10.65
N GLN A 147 28.38 -3.58 10.60
CA GLN A 147 27.58 -3.98 9.42
C GLN A 147 26.14 -3.48 9.63
N TYR A 148 25.66 -2.74 8.65
CA TYR A 148 24.26 -2.33 8.57
C TYR A 148 23.48 -3.48 7.94
N GLU A 149 22.47 -4.01 8.63
CA GLU A 149 21.46 -4.83 7.98
C GLU A 149 20.46 -3.91 7.29
N GLU A 150 20.03 -4.29 6.10
CA GLU A 150 18.96 -3.60 5.40
C GLU A 150 17.73 -3.58 6.31
N GLY A 151 17.39 -2.41 6.82
CA GLY A 151 16.26 -2.24 7.71
C GLY A 151 14.93 -2.25 6.96
N ASP A 152 13.85 -2.19 7.72
CA ASP A 152 12.49 -2.19 7.17
C ASP A 152 12.28 -0.96 6.28
N LEU A 153 11.60 -1.17 5.16
CA LEU A 153 11.15 -0.10 4.30
C LEU A 153 9.92 0.55 4.93
N ILE A 154 9.91 1.87 5.08
CA ILE A 154 8.69 2.62 5.36
C ILE A 154 8.29 3.38 4.10
N VAL A 155 7.03 3.23 3.72
CA VAL A 155 6.39 3.95 2.63
C VAL A 155 5.27 4.79 3.21
N ALA A 156 5.21 6.06 2.82
CA ALA A 156 4.10 6.95 3.14
C ALA A 156 3.52 7.55 1.86
N ALA A 157 2.20 7.59 1.75
CA ALA A 157 1.50 8.21 0.63
C ALA A 157 0.37 9.11 1.14
N SER A 158 0.04 10.15 0.36
CA SER A 158 -1.09 11.04 0.64
C SER A 158 -1.70 11.57 -0.64
N TYR A 159 -3.04 11.61 -0.67
CA TYR A 159 -3.84 12.23 -1.71
C TYR A 159 -5.24 12.57 -1.19
N SER A 160 -6.02 13.34 -1.96
CA SER A 160 -7.41 13.65 -1.61
C SER A 160 -8.36 12.94 -2.58
N PRO A 161 -9.14 11.94 -2.11
CA PRO A 161 -10.07 11.18 -2.97
C PRO A 161 -11.17 12.03 -3.60
N ASP A 162 -11.66 13.04 -2.88
CA ASP A 162 -12.68 14.00 -3.34
C ASP A 162 -12.09 15.32 -3.87
N GLY A 163 -10.76 15.37 -4.02
CA GLY A 163 -10.05 16.55 -4.51
C GLY A 163 -10.56 16.99 -5.87
N LYS A 164 -10.92 18.26 -5.98
CA LYS A 164 -11.39 18.92 -7.21
C LYS A 164 -10.56 20.15 -7.48
N GLU A 165 -10.34 20.43 -8.77
CA GLU A 165 -9.72 21.65 -9.20
C GLU A 165 -10.77 22.78 -9.17
N TYR A 166 -10.40 23.90 -8.56
CA TYR A 166 -11.19 25.13 -8.56
C TYR A 166 -10.72 26.07 -9.68
N GLU A 167 -11.49 27.13 -9.96
CA GLU A 167 -11.20 28.10 -11.03
C GLU A 167 -9.81 28.75 -10.92
N ASP A 168 -9.22 28.78 -9.75
CA ASP A 168 -7.89 29.32 -9.46
C ASP A 168 -6.75 28.31 -9.69
N GLY A 169 -7.05 27.10 -10.18
CA GLY A 169 -6.08 26.02 -10.36
C GLY A 169 -5.64 25.34 -9.05
N ILE A 170 -6.31 25.64 -7.94
CA ILE A 170 -6.02 25.04 -6.64
C ILE A 170 -6.93 23.83 -6.43
N TYR A 171 -6.36 22.68 -6.09
CA TYR A 171 -7.10 21.49 -5.68
C TYR A 171 -7.54 21.62 -4.22
N ARG A 172 -8.81 21.34 -3.97
CA ARG A 172 -9.39 21.26 -2.62
C ARG A 172 -10.26 20.04 -2.49
N GLY A 173 -10.30 19.48 -1.28
CA GLY A 173 -11.15 18.36 -0.91
C GLY A 173 -11.49 18.38 0.58
N ASN A 174 -12.56 17.71 0.96
CA ASN A 174 -12.92 17.54 2.35
C ASN A 174 -12.29 16.29 2.97
N THR A 175 -11.69 15.43 2.15
CA THR A 175 -11.12 14.15 2.59
C THR A 175 -9.65 14.05 2.20
N ASP A 176 -8.81 13.76 3.20
CA ASP A 176 -7.43 13.30 3.01
C ASP A 176 -7.37 11.78 3.16
N CYS A 177 -6.67 11.11 2.27
CA CYS A 177 -6.23 9.74 2.43
C CYS A 177 -4.73 9.70 2.68
N ARG A 178 -4.31 9.01 3.74
CA ARG A 178 -2.91 8.73 4.06
C ARG A 178 -2.71 7.24 4.15
N VAL A 179 -1.62 6.77 3.58
CA VAL A 179 -1.19 5.38 3.67
C VAL A 179 0.20 5.36 4.26
N ILE A 180 0.43 4.54 5.28
CA ILE A 180 1.74 4.27 5.87
C ILE A 180 1.92 2.76 5.91
N SER A 181 3.03 2.25 5.40
CA SER A 181 3.26 0.82 5.29
C SER A 181 4.71 0.45 5.50
N THR A 182 4.90 -0.76 6.06
CA THR A 182 6.19 -1.46 6.13
C THR A 182 6.27 -2.63 5.15
N PHE A 183 5.22 -2.94 4.38
CA PHE A 183 5.25 -3.98 3.36
C PHE A 183 6.32 -3.71 2.29
N PRO A 184 6.86 -4.76 1.63
CA PRO A 184 7.78 -4.61 0.51
C PRO A 184 7.24 -3.67 -0.57
N TRP A 185 8.16 -2.99 -1.25
CA TRP A 185 7.81 -1.97 -2.26
C TRP A 185 6.85 -2.46 -3.33
N GLU A 186 7.04 -3.69 -3.81
CA GLU A 186 6.20 -4.27 -4.85
C GLU A 186 4.74 -4.43 -4.39
N VAL A 187 4.54 -4.87 -3.13
CA VAL A 187 3.22 -5.06 -2.53
C VAL A 187 2.50 -3.72 -2.39
N ILE A 188 3.18 -2.72 -1.79
CA ILE A 188 2.54 -1.42 -1.57
C ILE A 188 2.32 -0.64 -2.86
N ARG A 189 3.20 -0.76 -3.85
CA ARG A 189 3.02 -0.17 -5.17
C ARG A 189 1.79 -0.77 -5.86
N ASP A 190 1.62 -2.08 -5.84
CA ASP A 190 0.50 -2.78 -6.47
C ASP A 190 -0.81 -2.44 -5.75
N MET A 191 -0.79 -2.36 -4.42
CA MET A 191 -1.92 -1.89 -3.61
C MET A 191 -2.32 -0.45 -3.96
N LEU A 192 -1.38 0.49 -4.04
CA LEU A 192 -1.65 1.89 -4.38
C LEU A 192 -2.15 2.07 -5.82
N ASN A 193 -1.73 1.21 -6.75
CA ASN A 193 -2.19 1.23 -8.15
C ASN A 193 -3.64 0.76 -8.30
N THR A 194 -4.14 -0.06 -7.37
CA THR A 194 -5.51 -0.60 -7.38
C THR A 194 -6.40 0.03 -6.31
N LEU A 195 -5.81 0.87 -5.42
CA LEU A 195 -6.56 1.59 -4.40
C LEU A 195 -7.64 2.45 -5.03
N HIS A 196 -8.87 2.25 -4.59
CA HIS A 196 -10.02 3.06 -4.95
C HIS A 196 -10.85 3.39 -3.71
N ILE A 197 -11.19 4.68 -3.56
CA ILE A 197 -12.01 5.19 -2.46
C ILE A 197 -13.25 5.86 -3.04
N GLU A 198 -14.37 5.18 -2.87
CA GLU A 198 -15.67 5.75 -3.21
C GLU A 198 -16.09 6.73 -2.10
N VAL A 199 -16.16 8.01 -2.48
CA VAL A 199 -16.54 9.08 -1.57
C VAL A 199 -18.05 9.22 -1.58
N PRO A 200 -18.72 9.31 -0.40
CA PRO A 200 -20.18 9.48 -0.34
C PRO A 200 -20.60 10.79 -1.02
N ASP A 201 -21.75 10.76 -1.68
CA ASP A 201 -22.36 11.96 -2.24
C ASP A 201 -22.54 13.03 -1.14
N GLN A 202 -22.12 14.26 -1.44
CA GLN A 202 -22.19 15.40 -0.53
C GLN A 202 -23.55 16.10 -0.61
#